data_9049c027e4807f44d62b793a2000eb13
#
_entry.id   9049c027e4807f44d62b793a2000eb13
#
_cell.length_a   1.000
_cell.length_b   1.000
_cell.length_c   1.000
_cell.angle_alpha   90.00
_cell.angle_beta   90.00
_cell.angle_gamma   90.00
#
_symmetry.space_group_name_H-M   'P 1'
#
loop_
_entity.id
_entity.type
_entity.pdbx_description
1 polymer ?
#
loop_
_entity_poly.entity_id
_entity_poly.type
_entity_poly.pdbx_seq_one_letter_code
_entity_poly.pdbx_strand_id
1 'polypeptide(L)'
;DAEEWGTVMVRIEEGIVTGNDYQYDIFKVDDGSGGVLVDDDSDSIEVYYETFGPPPLGTFVSSIRGWVYHHYGYYSDSTTYKLEPLYVSDIELGAGPPTISEVSRDPCVPDVGDDVVVTAVITDNSTIVEAVIHYNGADQGTGDTWYTIEMTNVSDDTWEGTIPAVTTTDNLSTGYYITATDDGVDQDEQKTSQYPYDLEYSGYLSYDTPLSSFTIGTVQFNPFPGGDSPYDGCEVTVTGIITADTAQYNSGYGAYAIQSEASPWHGIVFDGWDDTELSKGDEVTITGTVEEYDAEWHFKYDNNTKLINISDITVNSTGNAMTAMTVSTADL
;
A
#
# COMPACT_ATOMS: atom_id res chain seq x y z
N ASP A 1 22.44 -15.38 -3.57
CA ASP A 1 22.66 -15.05 -4.98
C ASP A 1 21.91 -16.07 -5.84
N ALA A 2 20.88 -15.64 -6.58
CA ALA A 2 20.03 -16.55 -7.34
C ALA A 2 20.76 -17.21 -8.55
N GLU A 3 21.90 -16.67 -8.97
CA GLU A 3 22.68 -17.21 -10.08
C GLU A 3 23.15 -18.66 -9.84
N GLU A 4 23.49 -19.01 -8.61
CA GLU A 4 23.91 -20.37 -8.25
C GLU A 4 22.81 -21.43 -8.44
N TRP A 5 21.54 -21.00 -8.46
CA TRP A 5 20.36 -21.86 -8.66
C TRP A 5 19.90 -21.91 -10.11
N GLY A 6 20.50 -21.13 -11.01
CA GLY A 6 20.11 -21.08 -12.42
C GLY A 6 20.00 -22.46 -13.05
N THR A 7 18.86 -22.77 -13.67
CA THR A 7 18.49 -24.07 -14.26
C THR A 7 18.34 -25.24 -13.28
N VAL A 8 18.33 -24.98 -11.98
CA VAL A 8 18.05 -26.00 -10.96
C VAL A 8 16.53 -26.08 -10.75
N MET A 9 16.02 -27.32 -10.63
CA MET A 9 14.64 -27.55 -10.18
C MET A 9 14.58 -27.34 -8.68
N VAL A 10 13.75 -26.43 -8.24
CA VAL A 10 13.55 -26.09 -6.83
C VAL A 10 12.10 -26.24 -6.43
N ARG A 11 11.82 -26.21 -5.13
CA ARG A 11 10.47 -26.16 -4.57
C ARG A 11 10.45 -25.09 -3.48
N ILE A 12 9.40 -24.29 -3.48
CA ILE A 12 9.02 -23.38 -2.41
C ILE A 12 7.84 -24.03 -1.70
N GLU A 13 7.79 -23.94 -0.40
CA GLU A 13 6.70 -24.46 0.43
C GLU A 13 6.14 -23.35 1.30
N GLU A 14 4.82 -23.36 1.51
CA GLU A 14 4.10 -22.44 2.40
C GLU A 14 4.25 -20.95 2.06
N GLY A 15 4.12 -20.62 0.76
CA GLY A 15 4.17 -19.23 0.30
C GLY A 15 2.79 -18.59 0.17
N ILE A 16 2.76 -17.26 0.16
CA ILE A 16 1.57 -16.46 -0.13
C ILE A 16 1.78 -15.68 -1.42
N VAL A 17 0.73 -15.54 -2.23
CA VAL A 17 0.76 -14.68 -3.42
C VAL A 17 0.72 -13.22 -2.94
N THR A 18 1.83 -12.50 -3.14
CA THR A 18 1.99 -11.11 -2.70
C THR A 18 1.93 -10.10 -3.85
N GLY A 19 1.84 -10.57 -5.10
CA GLY A 19 1.66 -9.75 -6.30
C GLY A 19 1.12 -10.60 -7.44
N ASN A 20 0.18 -10.10 -8.22
CA ASN A 20 -0.39 -10.79 -9.39
C ASN A 20 -0.80 -9.83 -10.51
N ASP A 21 -0.40 -8.58 -10.44
CA ASP A 21 -0.70 -7.54 -11.43
C ASP A 21 0.49 -7.28 -12.37
N TYR A 22 1.29 -8.32 -12.61
CA TYR A 22 2.41 -8.25 -13.53
C TYR A 22 1.96 -8.57 -14.96
N GLN A 23 2.65 -7.99 -15.96
CA GLN A 23 2.46 -8.38 -17.37
C GLN A 23 2.73 -9.87 -17.55
N TYR A 24 2.01 -10.46 -18.52
CA TYR A 24 2.20 -11.85 -18.92
C TYR A 24 1.85 -12.86 -17.82
N ASP A 25 0.79 -12.58 -17.06
CA ASP A 25 0.26 -13.48 -16.03
C ASP A 25 1.29 -13.96 -14.98
N ILE A 26 2.38 -13.21 -14.84
CA ILE A 26 3.38 -13.43 -13.80
C ILE A 26 2.76 -13.10 -12.44
N PHE A 27 3.09 -13.88 -11.44
CA PHE A 27 2.71 -13.58 -10.05
C PHE A 27 3.91 -13.71 -9.12
N LYS A 28 3.81 -13.15 -7.92
CA LYS A 28 4.86 -13.16 -6.92
C LYS A 28 4.44 -14.02 -5.73
N VAL A 29 5.30 -14.91 -5.28
CA VAL A 29 5.10 -15.73 -4.07
C VAL A 29 6.18 -15.39 -3.06
N ASP A 30 5.80 -15.28 -1.79
CA ASP A 30 6.70 -15.03 -0.67
C ASP A 30 6.40 -16.02 0.46
N ASP A 31 7.41 -16.70 0.97
CA ASP A 31 7.37 -17.61 2.11
C ASP A 31 7.82 -16.95 3.42
N GLY A 32 7.97 -15.61 3.42
CA GLY A 32 8.48 -14.82 4.52
C GLY A 32 10.00 -14.60 4.48
N SER A 33 10.72 -15.20 3.53
CA SER A 33 12.16 -15.01 3.35
C SER A 33 12.50 -14.02 2.21
N GLY A 34 11.49 -13.60 1.45
CA GLY A 34 11.59 -12.70 0.31
C GLY A 34 10.89 -13.26 -0.93
N GLY A 35 10.23 -12.38 -1.68
CA GLY A 35 9.38 -12.79 -2.78
C GLY A 35 10.13 -13.20 -4.04
N VAL A 36 9.63 -14.21 -4.74
CA VAL A 36 10.09 -14.67 -6.05
C VAL A 36 8.99 -14.54 -7.09
N LEU A 37 9.33 -14.09 -8.28
CA LEU A 37 8.41 -14.07 -9.42
C LEU A 37 8.26 -15.48 -9.99
N VAL A 38 7.02 -15.82 -10.33
CA VAL A 38 6.64 -17.09 -10.97
C VAL A 38 6.14 -16.77 -12.37
N ASP A 39 6.73 -17.40 -13.36
CA ASP A 39 6.44 -17.16 -14.77
C ASP A 39 5.53 -18.25 -15.34
N ASP A 40 4.82 -17.96 -16.42
CA ASP A 40 3.87 -18.85 -17.08
C ASP A 40 4.34 -19.34 -18.47
N ASP A 41 5.61 -19.19 -18.81
CA ASP A 41 6.20 -19.52 -20.12
C ASP A 41 6.02 -21.01 -20.55
N SER A 42 5.55 -21.87 -19.64
CA SER A 42 5.22 -23.25 -19.99
C SER A 42 3.86 -23.35 -20.69
N ASP A 43 3.80 -24.06 -21.83
CA ASP A 43 2.55 -24.28 -22.59
C ASP A 43 1.36 -24.74 -21.72
N SER A 44 1.63 -25.47 -20.63
CA SER A 44 0.61 -26.00 -19.72
C SER A 44 0.06 -24.92 -18.79
N ILE A 45 0.92 -24.05 -18.31
CA ILE A 45 0.55 -22.96 -17.40
C ILE A 45 -0.09 -21.83 -18.19
N GLU A 46 0.50 -21.41 -19.32
CA GLU A 46 -0.03 -20.39 -20.22
C GLU A 46 -1.50 -20.67 -20.58
N VAL A 47 -1.81 -21.86 -21.08
CA VAL A 47 -3.20 -22.26 -21.43
C VAL A 47 -4.13 -22.25 -20.21
N TYR A 48 -3.63 -22.62 -19.03
CA TYR A 48 -4.42 -22.58 -17.81
C TYR A 48 -4.75 -21.15 -17.40
N TYR A 49 -3.74 -20.27 -17.41
CA TYR A 49 -3.93 -18.87 -16.99
C TYR A 49 -4.71 -18.03 -18.01
N GLU A 50 -4.61 -18.30 -19.31
CA GLU A 50 -5.52 -17.72 -20.31
C GLU A 50 -7.00 -17.96 -19.97
N THR A 51 -7.31 -19.03 -19.25
CA THR A 51 -8.68 -19.40 -18.89
C THR A 51 -9.08 -18.94 -17.49
N PHE A 52 -8.19 -19.04 -16.52
CA PHE A 52 -8.50 -18.88 -15.10
C PHE A 52 -7.75 -17.71 -14.45
N GLY A 53 -6.75 -17.15 -15.14
CA GLY A 53 -5.83 -16.17 -14.58
C GLY A 53 -4.81 -16.76 -13.60
N PRO A 54 -3.79 -15.98 -13.21
CA PRO A 54 -2.86 -16.34 -12.14
C PRO A 54 -3.58 -16.37 -10.79
N PRO A 55 -3.01 -17.03 -9.76
CA PRO A 55 -3.59 -17.08 -8.44
C PRO A 55 -3.83 -15.66 -7.88
N PRO A 56 -5.01 -15.38 -7.27
CA PRO A 56 -5.31 -14.09 -6.66
C PRO A 56 -4.34 -13.72 -5.53
N LEU A 57 -4.21 -12.40 -5.26
CA LEU A 57 -3.48 -11.89 -4.10
C LEU A 57 -3.99 -12.55 -2.81
N GLY A 58 -3.06 -12.88 -1.91
CA GLY A 58 -3.36 -13.55 -0.66
C GLY A 58 -3.59 -15.06 -0.78
N THR A 59 -3.59 -15.63 -2.00
CA THR A 59 -3.72 -17.07 -2.17
C THR A 59 -2.54 -17.80 -1.52
N PHE A 60 -2.85 -18.79 -0.67
CA PHE A 60 -1.84 -19.65 -0.08
C PHE A 60 -1.42 -20.74 -1.07
N VAL A 61 -0.12 -20.84 -1.29
CA VAL A 61 0.51 -21.85 -2.11
C VAL A 61 1.20 -22.85 -1.18
N SER A 62 0.61 -24.02 -1.00
CA SER A 62 1.20 -25.05 -0.13
C SER A 62 2.51 -25.58 -0.67
N SER A 63 2.64 -25.66 -2.00
CA SER A 63 3.94 -25.86 -2.64
C SER A 63 3.93 -25.40 -4.09
N ILE A 64 5.06 -24.89 -4.54
CA ILE A 64 5.30 -24.60 -5.96
C ILE A 64 6.66 -25.15 -6.36
N ARG A 65 6.68 -25.93 -7.41
CA ARG A 65 7.89 -26.54 -7.97
C ARG A 65 8.12 -26.02 -9.38
N GLY A 66 9.34 -25.56 -9.63
CA GLY A 66 9.76 -25.09 -10.94
C GLY A 66 11.26 -25.09 -11.08
N TRP A 67 11.77 -24.79 -12.24
CA TRP A 67 13.18 -24.55 -12.43
C TRP A 67 13.48 -23.05 -12.37
N VAL A 68 14.63 -22.70 -11.85
CA VAL A 68 15.05 -21.30 -11.75
C VAL A 68 15.52 -20.84 -13.12
N TYR A 69 14.85 -19.85 -13.66
CA TYR A 69 15.09 -19.31 -14.98
C TYR A 69 15.49 -17.83 -14.90
N HIS A 70 16.46 -17.47 -15.73
CA HIS A 70 16.92 -16.10 -15.84
C HIS A 70 16.29 -15.44 -17.05
N HIS A 71 15.40 -14.48 -16.83
CA HIS A 71 14.67 -13.81 -17.88
C HIS A 71 14.97 -12.32 -17.91
N TYR A 72 15.10 -11.77 -19.12
CA TYR A 72 15.12 -10.32 -19.30
C TYR A 72 13.71 -9.77 -19.13
N GLY A 73 13.51 -8.91 -18.14
CA GLY A 73 12.26 -8.15 -18.03
C GLY A 73 12.12 -7.19 -19.21
N TYR A 74 10.93 -7.07 -19.76
CA TYR A 74 10.65 -6.27 -20.97
C TYR A 74 11.02 -4.77 -20.82
N TYR A 75 11.12 -4.24 -19.62
CA TYR A 75 11.38 -2.81 -19.35
C TYR A 75 12.49 -2.54 -18.34
N SER A 76 13.17 -3.53 -17.85
CA SER A 76 14.28 -3.31 -16.92
C SER A 76 15.57 -3.88 -17.47
N ASP A 77 16.64 -3.13 -17.33
CA ASP A 77 18.01 -3.63 -17.46
C ASP A 77 18.38 -4.58 -16.31
N SER A 78 17.46 -4.85 -15.38
CA SER A 78 17.63 -5.80 -14.31
C SER A 78 17.24 -7.18 -14.80
N THR A 79 18.20 -8.04 -14.81
CA THR A 79 18.02 -9.48 -15.00
C THR A 79 17.40 -10.03 -13.71
N THR A 80 16.22 -10.63 -13.82
CA THR A 80 15.57 -11.27 -12.68
C THR A 80 15.56 -12.78 -12.87
N TYR A 81 15.85 -13.48 -11.79
CA TYR A 81 15.60 -14.91 -11.71
C TYR A 81 14.15 -15.11 -11.31
N LYS A 82 13.45 -15.98 -12.05
CA LYS A 82 12.08 -16.38 -11.83
C LYS A 82 11.99 -17.87 -11.60
N LEU A 83 10.90 -18.31 -11.02
CA LEU A 83 10.54 -19.71 -10.92
C LEU A 83 9.61 -20.05 -12.08
N GLU A 84 9.93 -21.11 -12.82
CA GLU A 84 9.21 -21.60 -13.99
C GLU A 84 8.58 -22.96 -13.69
N PRO A 85 7.30 -23.04 -13.29
CA PRO A 85 6.57 -24.30 -13.19
C PRO A 85 6.31 -24.89 -14.59
N LEU A 86 6.34 -26.22 -14.73
CA LEU A 86 6.15 -26.87 -16.01
C LEU A 86 4.71 -27.34 -16.23
N TYR A 87 4.01 -27.66 -15.18
CA TYR A 87 2.65 -28.18 -15.22
C TYR A 87 1.79 -27.51 -14.14
N VAL A 88 0.49 -27.41 -14.38
CA VAL A 88 -0.47 -26.93 -13.37
C VAL A 88 -0.35 -27.68 -12.04
N SER A 89 -0.03 -28.99 -12.10
CA SER A 89 0.22 -29.81 -10.91
C SER A 89 1.52 -29.50 -10.14
N ASP A 90 2.35 -28.63 -10.68
CA ASP A 90 3.54 -28.14 -9.96
C ASP A 90 3.20 -26.99 -9.01
N ILE A 91 1.97 -26.49 -9.08
CA ILE A 91 1.43 -25.45 -8.19
C ILE A 91 0.31 -26.11 -7.38
N GLU A 92 0.56 -26.30 -6.09
CA GLU A 92 -0.39 -26.86 -5.15
C GLU A 92 -0.94 -25.72 -4.27
N LEU A 93 -2.19 -25.30 -4.53
CA LEU A 93 -2.88 -24.35 -3.67
C LEU A 93 -3.42 -25.11 -2.47
N GLY A 94 -3.22 -24.56 -1.27
CA GLY A 94 -3.61 -25.19 -0.01
C GLY A 94 -4.70 -24.44 0.75
N ALA A 95 -5.15 -25.04 1.85
CA ALA A 95 -5.86 -24.34 2.89
C ALA A 95 -4.85 -23.42 3.59
N GLY A 96 -4.90 -22.14 3.29
CA GLY A 96 -4.00 -21.13 3.86
C GLY A 96 -4.58 -20.48 5.11
N PRO A 97 -3.84 -19.56 5.71
CA PRO A 97 -4.42 -18.66 6.70
C PRO A 97 -5.46 -17.73 6.01
N PRO A 98 -6.33 -17.09 6.80
CA PRO A 98 -7.28 -16.13 6.29
C PRO A 98 -6.64 -15.04 5.41
N THR A 99 -7.34 -14.63 4.37
CA THR A 99 -6.95 -13.48 3.54
C THR A 99 -7.63 -12.23 4.07
N ILE A 100 -6.84 -11.20 4.40
CA ILE A 100 -7.33 -9.89 4.84
C ILE A 100 -7.13 -8.91 3.70
N SER A 101 -8.18 -8.21 3.28
CA SER A 101 -8.17 -7.28 2.14
C SER A 101 -9.13 -6.11 2.38
N GLU A 102 -9.14 -5.15 1.46
CA GLU A 102 -10.04 -3.98 1.46
C GLU A 102 -10.11 -3.27 2.82
N VAL A 103 -8.96 -3.14 3.48
CA VAL A 103 -8.90 -2.48 4.79
C VAL A 103 -9.13 -0.99 4.60
N SER A 104 -10.11 -0.49 5.32
CA SER A 104 -10.48 0.94 5.32
C SER A 104 -10.80 1.43 6.72
N ARG A 105 -10.91 2.75 6.88
CA ARG A 105 -11.29 3.36 8.15
C ARG A 105 -12.26 4.52 7.95
N ASP A 106 -13.10 4.75 8.94
CA ASP A 106 -14.04 5.88 9.00
C ASP A 106 -14.06 6.48 10.42
N PRO A 107 -13.81 7.80 10.59
CA PRO A 107 -13.44 8.75 9.54
C PRO A 107 -12.05 8.48 8.95
N CYS A 108 -11.90 8.77 7.67
CA CYS A 108 -10.64 8.61 6.95
C CYS A 108 -9.53 9.51 7.50
N VAL A 109 -9.92 10.75 7.87
CA VAL A 109 -9.09 11.74 8.58
C VAL A 109 -9.80 12.06 9.90
N PRO A 110 -9.42 11.37 11.00
CA PRO A 110 -10.08 11.56 12.29
C PRO A 110 -9.66 12.86 12.98
N ASP A 111 -10.60 13.53 13.60
CA ASP A 111 -10.34 14.62 14.54
C ASP A 111 -10.11 14.10 15.97
N VAL A 112 -9.56 14.97 16.84
CA VAL A 112 -9.45 14.68 18.28
C VAL A 112 -10.84 14.43 18.85
N GLY A 113 -11.05 13.26 19.41
CA GLY A 113 -12.32 12.84 19.99
C GLY A 113 -13.18 11.95 19.10
N ASP A 114 -12.72 11.64 17.87
CA ASP A 114 -13.39 10.69 16.99
C ASP A 114 -12.93 9.27 17.26
N ASP A 115 -13.89 8.38 17.44
CA ASP A 115 -13.64 6.94 17.32
C ASP A 115 -13.40 6.58 15.86
N VAL A 116 -12.46 5.66 15.58
CA VAL A 116 -12.14 5.22 14.23
C VAL A 116 -12.62 3.81 14.02
N VAL A 117 -13.62 3.64 13.16
CA VAL A 117 -14.11 2.33 12.74
C VAL A 117 -13.18 1.81 11.65
N VAL A 118 -12.56 0.67 11.87
CA VAL A 118 -11.75 -0.05 10.89
C VAL A 118 -12.58 -1.19 10.33
N THR A 119 -12.69 -1.24 9.01
CA THR A 119 -13.40 -2.28 8.28
C THR A 119 -12.40 -3.07 7.43
N ALA A 120 -12.59 -4.39 7.36
CA ALA A 120 -11.79 -5.28 6.51
C ALA A 120 -12.67 -6.37 5.89
N VAL A 121 -12.31 -6.82 4.69
CA VAL A 121 -12.84 -8.06 4.11
C VAL A 121 -11.90 -9.20 4.51
N ILE A 122 -12.42 -10.21 5.22
CA ILE A 122 -11.64 -11.35 5.70
C ILE A 122 -12.29 -12.62 5.15
N THR A 123 -11.58 -13.32 4.28
CA THR A 123 -12.04 -14.54 3.62
C THR A 123 -11.14 -15.72 3.94
N ASP A 124 -11.73 -16.89 3.99
CA ASP A 124 -11.02 -18.15 4.15
C ASP A 124 -11.87 -19.31 3.58
N ASN A 125 -11.23 -20.45 3.33
CA ASN A 125 -11.91 -21.69 2.97
C ASN A 125 -12.42 -22.46 4.20
N SER A 126 -12.11 -21.99 5.41
CA SER A 126 -12.62 -22.45 6.70
C SER A 126 -13.32 -21.32 7.46
N THR A 127 -13.68 -21.55 8.71
CA THR A 127 -14.36 -20.54 9.52
C THR A 127 -13.35 -19.61 10.18
N ILE A 128 -13.52 -18.30 10.03
CA ILE A 128 -12.76 -17.32 10.81
C ILE A 128 -13.26 -17.38 12.25
N VAL A 129 -12.38 -17.72 13.18
CA VAL A 129 -12.69 -17.81 14.63
C VAL A 129 -12.29 -16.57 15.39
N GLU A 130 -11.34 -15.80 14.88
CA GLU A 130 -10.86 -14.58 15.51
C GLU A 130 -10.38 -13.57 14.47
N ALA A 131 -10.75 -12.31 14.63
CA ALA A 131 -10.16 -11.20 13.93
C ALA A 131 -9.90 -10.06 14.91
N VAL A 132 -8.69 -9.51 14.91
CA VAL A 132 -8.21 -8.57 15.95
C VAL A 132 -7.49 -7.41 15.31
N ILE A 133 -7.86 -6.18 15.70
CA ILE A 133 -7.06 -4.99 15.46
C ILE A 133 -6.05 -4.86 16.58
N HIS A 134 -4.79 -4.75 16.24
CA HIS A 134 -3.71 -4.35 17.13
C HIS A 134 -3.39 -2.89 16.84
N TYR A 135 -3.38 -2.03 17.86
CA TYR A 135 -3.06 -0.61 17.68
C TYR A 135 -2.15 -0.10 18.78
N ASN A 136 -1.29 0.85 18.45
CA ASN A 136 -0.52 1.57 19.45
C ASN A 136 -1.32 2.80 19.86
N GLY A 137 -1.76 2.81 21.11
CA GLY A 137 -2.53 3.93 21.63
C GLY A 137 -1.69 5.19 21.73
N ALA A 138 -2.10 6.20 21.00
CA ALA A 138 -1.48 7.50 20.95
C ALA A 138 -1.36 8.22 22.32
N ASP A 139 -2.20 7.88 23.28
CA ASP A 139 -2.17 8.45 24.64
C ASP A 139 -0.92 8.07 25.45
N GLN A 140 -0.04 7.22 24.93
CA GLN A 140 1.05 6.64 25.70
C GLN A 140 2.45 7.18 25.37
N GLY A 141 2.58 8.06 24.40
CA GLY A 141 3.77 8.92 24.18
C GLY A 141 5.05 8.20 23.73
N THR A 142 5.10 6.87 23.65
CA THR A 142 6.30 6.12 23.32
C THR A 142 6.14 5.02 22.27
N GLY A 143 4.92 4.78 21.78
CA GLY A 143 4.70 3.80 20.69
C GLY A 143 4.95 2.32 21.04
N ASP A 144 5.37 2.01 22.26
CA ASP A 144 5.79 0.65 22.62
C ASP A 144 4.66 -0.23 23.19
N THR A 145 3.49 0.34 23.47
CA THR A 145 2.38 -0.41 24.04
C THR A 145 1.31 -0.64 22.99
N TRP A 146 1.08 -1.90 22.68
CA TRP A 146 0.03 -2.34 21.79
C TRP A 146 -1.22 -2.77 22.59
N TYR A 147 -2.37 -2.34 22.10
CA TYR A 147 -3.70 -2.71 22.58
C TYR A 147 -4.39 -3.54 21.52
N THR A 148 -5.42 -4.27 21.89
CA THR A 148 -6.19 -5.13 21.00
C THR A 148 -7.67 -4.83 21.06
N ILE A 149 -8.34 -4.97 19.91
CA ILE A 149 -9.79 -4.85 19.75
C ILE A 149 -10.25 -6.05 18.93
N GLU A 150 -11.17 -6.83 19.46
CA GLU A 150 -11.84 -7.89 18.71
C GLU A 150 -12.71 -7.24 17.62
N MET A 151 -12.58 -7.70 16.40
CA MET A 151 -13.46 -7.33 15.30
C MET A 151 -14.71 -8.19 15.31
N THR A 152 -15.81 -7.65 14.79
CA THR A 152 -17.09 -8.35 14.68
C THR A 152 -17.43 -8.52 13.20
N ASN A 153 -17.82 -9.71 12.80
CA ASN A 153 -18.39 -9.94 11.47
C ASN A 153 -19.77 -9.24 11.39
N VAL A 154 -19.90 -8.30 10.47
CA VAL A 154 -21.12 -7.48 10.32
C VAL A 154 -21.95 -7.87 9.12
N SER A 155 -21.34 -8.39 8.08
CA SER A 155 -22.05 -8.97 6.94
C SER A 155 -21.09 -9.80 6.07
N ASP A 156 -21.54 -10.97 5.62
CA ASP A 156 -20.74 -11.87 4.78
C ASP A 156 -19.29 -12.00 5.27
N ASP A 157 -18.33 -11.48 4.50
CA ASP A 157 -16.91 -11.51 4.82
C ASP A 157 -16.40 -10.18 5.42
N THR A 158 -17.30 -9.23 5.72
CA THR A 158 -16.96 -7.91 6.23
C THR A 158 -16.88 -7.91 7.76
N TRP A 159 -15.75 -7.45 8.29
CA TRP A 159 -15.46 -7.35 9.71
C TRP A 159 -15.18 -5.92 10.11
N GLU A 160 -15.63 -5.53 11.31
CA GLU A 160 -15.46 -4.19 11.86
C GLU A 160 -14.93 -4.23 13.29
N GLY A 161 -14.06 -3.28 13.61
CA GLY A 161 -13.60 -2.99 14.95
C GLY A 161 -13.41 -1.49 15.14
N THR A 162 -13.54 -0.98 16.36
CA THR A 162 -13.48 0.46 16.63
C THR A 162 -12.27 0.79 17.50
N ILE A 163 -11.30 1.53 16.96
CA ILE A 163 -10.20 2.13 17.71
C ILE A 163 -10.77 3.33 18.47
N PRO A 164 -10.66 3.37 19.81
CA PRO A 164 -11.25 4.45 20.59
C PRO A 164 -10.57 5.79 20.33
N ALA A 165 -11.35 6.86 20.47
CA ALA A 165 -10.92 8.22 20.29
C ALA A 165 -9.68 8.57 21.09
N VAL A 166 -8.79 9.33 20.46
CA VAL A 166 -7.69 10.02 21.14
C VAL A 166 -8.25 11.23 21.85
N THR A 167 -8.01 11.32 23.15
CA THR A 167 -8.55 12.39 24.01
C THR A 167 -7.52 13.45 24.37
N THR A 168 -6.27 13.25 23.99
CA THR A 168 -5.18 14.19 24.29
C THR A 168 -5.08 15.27 23.23
N THR A 169 -4.42 16.36 23.62
CA THR A 169 -4.30 17.56 22.79
C THR A 169 -3.01 17.60 21.96
N ASP A 170 -2.27 16.48 21.87
CA ASP A 170 -1.02 16.43 21.12
C ASP A 170 -1.25 15.74 19.77
N ASN A 171 -0.56 16.20 18.72
CA ASN A 171 -0.53 15.50 17.42
C ASN A 171 0.04 14.10 17.62
N LEU A 172 -0.75 13.09 17.38
CA LEU A 172 -0.38 11.71 17.64
C LEU A 172 -0.64 10.85 16.41
N SER A 173 0.37 10.09 16.04
CA SER A 173 0.23 9.04 15.04
C SER A 173 -0.21 7.76 15.71
N THR A 174 -1.30 7.17 15.25
CA THR A 174 -1.77 5.85 15.65
C THR A 174 -1.42 4.86 14.56
N GLY A 175 -0.58 3.89 14.90
CA GLY A 175 -0.29 2.75 14.04
C GLY A 175 -1.21 1.59 14.38
N TYR A 176 -1.62 0.79 13.40
CA TYR A 176 -2.41 -0.41 13.63
C TYR A 176 -2.17 -1.46 12.55
N TYR A 177 -2.49 -2.71 12.88
CA TYR A 177 -2.53 -3.83 11.97
C TYR A 177 -3.62 -4.80 12.39
N ILE A 178 -4.02 -5.69 11.49
CA ILE A 178 -5.09 -6.65 11.72
C ILE A 178 -4.50 -8.06 11.69
N THR A 179 -4.97 -8.94 12.58
CA THR A 179 -4.74 -10.38 12.47
C THR A 179 -6.07 -11.11 12.35
N ALA A 180 -6.08 -12.21 11.61
CA ALA A 180 -7.24 -13.10 11.51
C ALA A 180 -6.80 -14.56 11.64
N THR A 181 -7.59 -15.36 12.33
CA THR A 181 -7.30 -16.77 12.61
C THR A 181 -8.50 -17.64 12.20
N ASP A 182 -8.23 -18.75 11.53
CA ASP A 182 -9.21 -19.76 11.12
C ASP A 182 -9.42 -20.84 12.20
N ASP A 183 -10.38 -21.74 11.97
CA ASP A 183 -10.64 -22.89 12.86
C ASP A 183 -9.84 -24.15 12.49
N GLY A 184 -9.04 -24.08 11.43
CA GLY A 184 -8.38 -25.22 10.82
C GLY A 184 -9.35 -26.15 10.08
N VAL A 185 -9.01 -26.61 8.88
CA VAL A 185 -9.81 -27.57 8.11
C VAL A 185 -9.23 -28.99 8.27
N ASP A 186 -10.09 -29.99 8.49
CA ASP A 186 -9.75 -31.42 8.40
C ASP A 186 -8.52 -31.89 9.19
N GLN A 187 -8.31 -31.38 10.41
CA GLN A 187 -7.21 -31.68 11.32
C GLN A 187 -5.92 -30.87 11.09
N ASP A 188 -5.94 -29.88 10.21
CA ASP A 188 -4.88 -28.88 10.16
C ASP A 188 -4.93 -27.99 11.40
N GLU A 189 -3.79 -27.48 11.82
CA GLU A 189 -3.71 -26.50 12.89
C GLU A 189 -4.33 -25.17 12.44
N GLN A 190 -4.89 -24.42 13.38
CA GLN A 190 -5.34 -23.05 13.15
C GLN A 190 -4.20 -22.22 12.56
N LYS A 191 -4.53 -21.45 11.54
CA LYS A 191 -3.57 -20.56 10.89
C LYS A 191 -3.99 -19.12 11.11
N THR A 192 -2.99 -18.26 11.22
CA THR A 192 -3.20 -16.83 11.43
C THR A 192 -2.47 -16.04 10.35
N SER A 193 -3.15 -15.08 9.77
CA SER A 193 -2.57 -14.07 8.91
C SER A 193 -2.55 -12.70 9.57
N GLN A 194 -1.83 -11.77 8.93
CA GLN A 194 -1.82 -10.37 9.34
C GLN A 194 -1.88 -9.44 8.12
N TYR A 195 -2.35 -8.22 8.35
CA TYR A 195 -2.36 -7.15 7.34
C TYR A 195 -1.93 -5.81 7.99
N PRO A 196 -0.93 -5.09 7.47
CA PRO A 196 -0.10 -5.46 6.32
C PRO A 196 0.65 -6.77 6.52
N TYR A 197 0.91 -7.47 5.42
CA TYR A 197 1.51 -8.80 5.44
C TYR A 197 2.91 -8.82 6.07
N ASP A 198 3.74 -7.86 5.71
CA ASP A 198 5.10 -7.69 6.21
C ASP A 198 5.24 -6.37 6.98
N LEU A 199 5.14 -6.43 8.29
CA LEU A 199 5.23 -5.25 9.15
C LEU A 199 6.64 -4.66 9.22
N GLU A 200 7.68 -5.43 8.91
CA GLU A 200 9.06 -4.95 8.90
C GLU A 200 9.33 -4.09 7.66
N TYR A 201 8.76 -4.47 6.52
CA TYR A 201 8.96 -3.80 5.24
C TYR A 201 7.87 -2.75 4.96
N SER A 202 6.60 -3.16 5.04
CA SER A 202 5.46 -2.27 4.74
C SER A 202 5.08 -1.36 5.90
N GLY A 203 5.55 -1.68 7.13
CA GLY A 203 5.16 -0.95 8.31
C GLY A 203 3.72 -1.23 8.75
N TYR A 204 3.17 -0.31 9.54
CA TYR A 204 1.81 -0.38 10.04
C TYR A 204 0.91 0.53 9.21
N LEU A 205 -0.37 0.18 9.13
CA LEU A 205 -1.40 1.16 8.77
C LEU A 205 -1.40 2.27 9.84
N SER A 206 -1.61 3.51 9.44
CA SER A 206 -1.57 4.61 10.40
C SER A 206 -2.49 5.76 10.03
N TYR A 207 -2.71 6.63 11.00
CA TYR A 207 -3.33 7.94 10.83
C TYR A 207 -2.84 8.88 11.92
N ASP A 208 -2.83 10.16 11.58
CA ASP A 208 -2.60 11.21 12.56
C ASP A 208 -3.93 11.81 13.01
N THR A 209 -3.98 12.20 14.28
CA THR A 209 -5.08 13.02 14.81
C THR A 209 -4.56 14.43 14.98
N PRO A 210 -4.70 15.31 13.96
CA PRO A 210 -4.11 16.65 13.98
C PRO A 210 -4.86 17.60 14.90
N LEU A 211 -4.11 18.38 15.67
CA LEU A 211 -4.67 19.41 16.58
C LEU A 211 -5.09 20.68 15.88
N SER A 212 -4.49 21.05 14.78
CA SER A 212 -4.61 22.42 14.28
C SER A 212 -4.78 22.57 12.79
N SER A 213 -4.13 21.77 11.98
CA SER A 213 -4.27 21.83 10.52
C SER A 213 -3.76 20.54 9.87
N PHE A 214 -4.58 19.98 9.03
CA PHE A 214 -4.18 18.96 8.10
C PHE A 214 -3.34 19.61 6.99
N THR A 215 -2.15 19.11 6.76
CA THR A 215 -1.17 19.74 5.85
C THR A 215 -0.65 18.74 4.82
N ILE A 216 0.04 19.24 3.80
CA ILE A 216 0.78 18.37 2.86
C ILE A 216 1.74 17.45 3.61
N GLY A 217 2.43 17.98 4.64
CA GLY A 217 3.32 17.17 5.46
C GLY A 217 2.60 16.03 6.19
N THR A 218 1.37 16.26 6.63
CA THR A 218 0.53 15.20 7.24
C THR A 218 0.18 14.12 6.23
N VAL A 219 -0.13 14.49 4.99
CA VAL A 219 -0.42 13.53 3.91
C VAL A 219 0.80 12.70 3.54
N GLN A 220 1.96 13.34 3.46
CA GLN A 220 3.18 12.73 2.91
C GLN A 220 3.99 11.92 3.91
N PHE A 221 3.98 12.33 5.18
CA PHE A 221 4.87 11.73 6.18
C PHE A 221 4.24 10.51 6.83
N ASN A 222 4.91 9.38 6.70
CA ASN A 222 4.61 8.17 7.45
C ASN A 222 5.76 7.90 8.44
N PRO A 223 5.49 7.82 9.76
CA PRO A 223 6.53 7.53 10.75
C PRO A 223 6.94 6.05 10.77
N PHE A 224 6.22 5.20 10.06
CA PHE A 224 6.47 3.75 9.99
C PHE A 224 7.20 3.37 8.69
N PRO A 225 7.87 2.22 8.63
CA PRO A 225 8.46 1.72 7.39
C PRO A 225 7.41 1.57 6.28
N GLY A 226 7.85 1.60 5.03
CA GLY A 226 6.98 1.45 3.85
C GLY A 226 6.97 2.70 2.97
N GLY A 227 6.88 3.88 3.57
CA GLY A 227 6.94 5.16 2.86
C GLY A 227 5.62 5.63 2.26
N ASP A 228 4.62 4.77 2.16
CA ASP A 228 3.30 5.09 1.62
C ASP A 228 2.55 6.06 2.53
N SER A 229 1.76 6.94 1.92
CA SER A 229 0.90 7.85 2.67
C SER A 229 -0.09 7.10 3.56
N PRO A 230 -0.24 7.48 4.83
CA PRO A 230 -1.27 6.90 5.69
C PRO A 230 -2.70 7.27 5.26
N TYR A 231 -2.85 8.08 4.22
CA TYR A 231 -4.15 8.60 3.71
C TYR A 231 -4.48 8.13 2.30
N ASP A 232 -3.82 7.09 1.80
CA ASP A 232 -4.19 6.51 0.50
C ASP A 232 -5.69 6.19 0.44
N GLY A 233 -6.35 6.58 -0.67
CA GLY A 233 -7.78 6.47 -0.85
C GLY A 233 -8.64 7.53 -0.12
N CYS A 234 -8.06 8.36 0.77
CA CYS A 234 -8.79 9.38 1.52
C CYS A 234 -8.99 10.67 0.73
N GLU A 235 -10.18 11.26 0.83
CA GLU A 235 -10.38 12.65 0.40
C GLU A 235 -9.81 13.60 1.45
N VAL A 236 -8.93 14.49 1.02
CA VAL A 236 -8.22 15.44 1.88
C VAL A 236 -8.28 16.86 1.31
N THR A 237 -8.14 17.84 2.19
CA THR A 237 -8.00 19.25 1.78
C THR A 237 -6.68 19.81 2.28
N VAL A 238 -5.84 20.26 1.36
CA VAL A 238 -4.52 20.83 1.67
C VAL A 238 -4.32 22.19 1.03
N THR A 239 -3.41 22.98 1.60
CA THR A 239 -3.07 24.31 1.08
C THR A 239 -1.58 24.36 0.76
N GLY A 240 -1.24 24.97 -0.39
CA GLY A 240 0.15 25.17 -0.80
C GLY A 240 0.28 26.17 -1.94
N ILE A 241 1.53 26.54 -2.25
CA ILE A 241 1.88 27.43 -3.37
C ILE A 241 2.24 26.57 -4.57
N ILE A 242 1.70 26.86 -5.75
CA ILE A 242 2.05 26.19 -6.99
C ILE A 242 3.53 26.48 -7.30
N THR A 243 4.34 25.44 -7.33
CA THR A 243 5.76 25.48 -7.61
C THR A 243 6.09 25.14 -9.06
N ALA A 244 5.27 24.28 -9.67
CA ALA A 244 5.32 23.97 -11.10
C ALA A 244 3.89 23.87 -11.65
N ASP A 245 3.65 24.48 -12.78
CA ASP A 245 2.41 24.38 -13.53
C ASP A 245 2.58 23.53 -14.80
N THR A 246 1.50 23.27 -15.50
CA THR A 246 1.49 22.46 -16.73
C THR A 246 2.40 22.98 -17.84
N ALA A 247 2.82 24.24 -17.80
CA ALA A 247 3.74 24.81 -18.77
C ALA A 247 5.21 24.42 -18.49
N GLN A 248 5.54 24.10 -17.23
CA GLN A 248 6.88 23.70 -16.82
C GLN A 248 7.00 22.21 -16.54
N TYR A 249 5.92 21.56 -16.14
CA TYR A 249 5.90 20.15 -15.80
C TYR A 249 4.98 19.39 -16.77
N ASN A 250 5.60 18.71 -17.71
CA ASN A 250 5.00 17.79 -18.66
C ASN A 250 3.59 18.14 -19.14
N SER A 251 3.49 19.12 -20.03
CA SER A 251 2.25 19.68 -20.57
C SER A 251 1.24 18.66 -21.17
N GLY A 252 1.61 17.38 -21.25
CA GLY A 252 0.76 16.30 -21.75
C GLY A 252 -0.09 15.60 -20.67
N TYR A 253 0.20 15.82 -19.39
CA TYR A 253 -0.45 15.09 -18.29
C TYR A 253 -1.32 15.95 -17.37
N GLY A 254 -1.34 17.27 -17.54
CA GLY A 254 -2.17 18.17 -16.72
C GLY A 254 -1.79 18.19 -15.23
N ALA A 255 -0.53 17.89 -14.88
CA ALA A 255 -0.08 17.82 -13.49
C ALA A 255 0.46 19.17 -12.99
N TYR A 256 0.22 19.44 -11.73
CA TYR A 256 0.74 20.59 -10.98
C TYR A 256 1.49 20.09 -9.74
N ALA A 257 2.51 20.84 -9.31
CA ALA A 257 3.16 20.61 -8.03
C ALA A 257 2.90 21.79 -7.09
N ILE A 258 2.56 21.50 -5.85
CA ILE A 258 2.38 22.48 -4.78
C ILE A 258 3.29 22.19 -3.61
N GLN A 259 3.61 23.23 -2.84
CA GLN A 259 4.47 23.17 -1.67
C GLN A 259 3.90 24.04 -0.56
N SER A 260 3.77 23.48 0.64
CA SER A 260 3.33 24.25 1.81
C SER A 260 4.49 24.92 2.55
N GLU A 261 5.65 24.27 2.61
CA GLU A 261 6.85 24.74 3.28
C GLU A 261 8.12 24.34 2.52
N ALA A 262 9.23 25.03 2.79
CA ALA A 262 10.55 24.67 2.27
C ALA A 262 11.24 23.64 3.20
N SER A 263 10.63 22.45 3.32
CA SER A 263 11.12 21.34 4.12
C SER A 263 10.74 19.98 3.48
N PRO A 264 11.41 18.89 3.86
CA PRO A 264 11.04 17.55 3.39
C PRO A 264 9.56 17.26 3.69
N TRP A 265 8.92 16.44 2.86
CA TRP A 265 7.52 15.99 2.98
C TRP A 265 6.45 17.08 2.74
N HIS A 266 6.82 18.32 2.43
CA HIS A 266 5.89 19.43 2.26
C HIS A 266 5.58 19.78 0.81
N GLY A 267 5.83 18.86 -0.13
CA GLY A 267 5.46 19.00 -1.55
C GLY A 267 4.58 17.85 -1.99
N ILE A 268 3.58 18.11 -2.85
CA ILE A 268 2.71 17.08 -3.44
C ILE A 268 2.35 17.46 -4.86
N VAL A 269 2.13 16.47 -5.69
CA VAL A 269 1.63 16.63 -7.07
C VAL A 269 0.12 16.41 -7.07
N PHE A 270 -0.60 17.12 -7.91
CA PHE A 270 -1.99 16.80 -8.24
C PHE A 270 -2.19 16.78 -9.75
N ASP A 271 -3.09 15.95 -10.23
CA ASP A 271 -3.43 15.81 -11.64
C ASP A 271 -4.94 15.76 -11.87
N GLY A 272 -5.34 15.74 -13.15
CA GLY A 272 -6.74 15.63 -13.52
C GLY A 272 -7.52 16.96 -13.45
N TRP A 273 -6.85 18.10 -13.30
CA TRP A 273 -7.48 19.42 -13.35
C TRP A 273 -7.17 20.12 -14.69
N ASP A 274 -8.21 20.41 -15.44
CA ASP A 274 -8.10 21.04 -16.77
C ASP A 274 -8.14 22.57 -16.74
N ASP A 275 -8.16 23.18 -15.56
CA ASP A 275 -8.23 24.63 -15.42
C ASP A 275 -6.87 25.26 -15.75
N THR A 276 -6.81 25.99 -16.87
CA THR A 276 -5.60 26.67 -17.35
C THR A 276 -5.33 28.00 -16.65
N GLU A 277 -6.17 28.42 -15.71
CA GLU A 277 -6.02 29.70 -15.00
C GLU A 277 -5.01 29.61 -13.83
N LEU A 278 -4.63 28.42 -13.38
CA LEU A 278 -3.64 28.24 -12.32
C LEU A 278 -2.22 28.50 -12.81
N SER A 279 -1.46 29.26 -12.04
CA SER A 279 -0.11 29.65 -12.38
C SER A 279 0.85 29.48 -11.21
N LYS A 280 2.14 29.27 -11.57
CA LYS A 280 3.22 29.26 -10.60
C LYS A 280 3.18 30.52 -9.71
N GLY A 281 3.20 30.30 -8.40
CA GLY A 281 3.10 31.34 -7.39
C GLY A 281 1.67 31.61 -6.88
N ASP A 282 0.67 30.90 -7.39
CA ASP A 282 -0.67 30.95 -6.79
C ASP A 282 -0.66 30.07 -5.53
N GLU A 283 -1.19 30.61 -4.45
CA GLU A 283 -1.53 29.84 -3.25
C GLU A 283 -2.92 29.27 -3.42
N VAL A 284 -3.05 27.98 -3.33
CA VAL A 284 -4.31 27.26 -3.55
C VAL A 284 -4.65 26.37 -2.37
N THR A 285 -5.96 26.25 -2.12
CA THR A 285 -6.52 25.18 -1.28
C THR A 285 -7.18 24.17 -2.20
N ILE A 286 -6.80 22.90 -2.07
CA ILE A 286 -7.20 21.83 -2.98
C ILE A 286 -7.85 20.72 -2.18
N THR A 287 -8.99 20.22 -2.66
CA THR A 287 -9.63 19.01 -2.17
C THR A 287 -9.54 17.92 -3.24
N GLY A 288 -9.02 16.76 -2.87
CA GLY A 288 -8.88 15.62 -3.76
C GLY A 288 -8.60 14.34 -2.99
N THR A 289 -8.58 13.23 -3.71
CA THR A 289 -8.28 11.91 -3.16
C THR A 289 -6.77 11.68 -3.19
N VAL A 290 -6.21 11.23 -2.08
CA VAL A 290 -4.81 10.78 -2.03
C VAL A 290 -4.69 9.47 -2.80
N GLU A 291 -3.69 9.35 -3.63
CA GLU A 291 -3.32 8.12 -4.33
C GLU A 291 -1.83 7.89 -4.19
N GLU A 292 -1.48 6.71 -3.66
CA GLU A 292 -0.13 6.19 -3.79
C GLU A 292 0.01 5.58 -5.18
N TYR A 293 0.92 6.14 -5.94
CA TYR A 293 1.20 5.65 -7.28
C TYR A 293 2.22 4.52 -7.18
N ASP A 294 1.72 3.32 -7.04
CA ASP A 294 2.52 2.11 -7.19
C ASP A 294 2.72 1.83 -8.68
N ALA A 295 3.82 2.32 -9.22
CA ALA A 295 4.19 2.04 -10.60
C ALA A 295 4.99 0.74 -10.66
N GLU A 296 4.37 -0.39 -10.48
CA GLU A 296 4.98 -1.71 -10.74
C GLU A 296 5.59 -1.82 -12.15
N TRP A 297 5.22 -0.91 -13.03
CA TRP A 297 5.66 -0.86 -14.42
C TRP A 297 6.88 0.02 -14.68
N HIS A 298 7.24 0.91 -13.74
CA HIS A 298 8.30 1.88 -13.95
C HIS A 298 9.16 2.02 -12.71
N PHE A 299 10.16 1.23 -12.60
CA PHE A 299 11.21 1.16 -11.57
C PHE A 299 11.80 2.49 -11.06
N LYS A 300 11.32 3.62 -11.53
CA LYS A 300 11.89 4.93 -11.23
C LYS A 300 10.94 5.88 -10.52
N TYR A 301 9.68 5.47 -10.32
CA TYR A 301 8.65 6.38 -9.84
C TYR A 301 7.77 5.77 -8.74
N ASP A 302 8.27 4.68 -8.12
CA ASP A 302 7.60 4.07 -6.98
C ASP A 302 7.54 5.06 -5.82
N ASN A 303 6.45 5.08 -5.09
CA ASN A 303 6.20 5.90 -3.92
C ASN A 303 6.03 7.41 -4.23
N ASN A 304 5.24 7.76 -5.22
CA ASN A 304 4.79 9.14 -5.42
C ASN A 304 3.36 9.31 -4.93
N THR A 305 3.22 9.84 -3.74
CA THR A 305 1.92 10.32 -3.25
C THR A 305 1.44 11.50 -4.10
N LYS A 306 0.24 11.44 -4.61
CA LYS A 306 -0.40 12.53 -5.37
C LYS A 306 -1.86 12.72 -4.98
N LEU A 307 -2.45 13.81 -5.41
CA LEU A 307 -3.89 14.04 -5.33
C LEU A 307 -4.52 13.82 -6.69
N ILE A 308 -5.55 13.00 -6.72
CA ILE A 308 -6.39 12.72 -7.89
C ILE A 308 -7.85 13.07 -7.59
N ASN A 309 -8.73 12.92 -8.59
CA ASN A 309 -10.16 13.17 -8.42
C ASN A 309 -10.45 14.52 -7.75
N ILE A 310 -9.74 15.56 -8.20
CA ILE A 310 -9.85 16.89 -7.61
C ILE A 310 -11.30 17.37 -7.65
N SER A 311 -11.88 17.62 -6.49
CA SER A 311 -13.27 18.04 -6.33
C SER A 311 -13.43 19.54 -6.15
N ASP A 312 -12.43 20.22 -5.61
CA ASP A 312 -12.42 21.68 -5.45
C ASP A 312 -11.01 22.28 -5.47
N ILE A 313 -10.87 23.45 -6.07
CA ILE A 313 -9.67 24.29 -5.98
C ILE A 313 -10.09 25.73 -5.75
N THR A 314 -9.58 26.33 -4.68
CA THR A 314 -9.74 27.74 -4.37
C THR A 314 -8.39 28.45 -4.45
N VAL A 315 -8.27 29.50 -5.28
CA VAL A 315 -7.09 30.36 -5.30
C VAL A 315 -7.21 31.39 -4.17
N ASN A 316 -6.33 31.29 -3.19
CA ASN A 316 -6.31 32.16 -2.02
C ASN A 316 -5.61 33.49 -2.29
N SER A 317 -4.46 33.41 -2.99
CA SER A 317 -3.66 34.59 -3.39
C SER A 317 -2.75 34.24 -4.58
N THR A 318 -2.19 35.25 -5.21
CA THR A 318 -1.35 35.09 -6.42
C THR A 318 0.00 35.79 -6.24
N GLY A 319 1.00 35.36 -7.02
CA GLY A 319 2.31 36.00 -7.04
C GLY A 319 3.14 35.75 -5.75
N ASN A 320 2.86 34.69 -5.05
CA ASN A 320 3.57 34.33 -3.84
C ASN A 320 5.01 33.89 -4.16
N ALA A 321 5.95 34.33 -3.32
CA ALA A 321 7.33 33.89 -3.43
C ALA A 321 7.48 32.45 -2.95
N MET A 322 8.17 31.64 -3.73
CA MET A 322 8.52 30.30 -3.34
C MET A 322 9.93 30.29 -2.75
N THR A 323 10.07 29.60 -1.62
CA THR A 323 11.36 29.39 -0.99
C THR A 323 11.89 28.01 -1.40
N ALA A 324 13.11 27.97 -1.95
CA ALA A 324 13.81 26.71 -2.18
C ALA A 324 14.70 26.39 -0.97
N MET A 325 14.66 25.13 -0.54
CA MET A 325 15.59 24.63 0.46
C MET A 325 16.95 24.36 -0.17
N THR A 326 18.03 24.70 0.52
CA THR A 326 19.39 24.31 0.10
C THR A 326 19.71 22.95 0.71
N VAL A 327 19.94 21.97 -0.15
CA VAL A 327 20.30 20.60 0.21
C VAL A 327 21.65 20.22 -0.38
N SER A 328 22.29 19.20 0.18
CA SER A 328 23.45 18.56 -0.45
C SER A 328 23.00 17.44 -1.39
N THR A 329 23.87 17.00 -2.28
CA THR A 329 23.57 15.85 -3.15
C THR A 329 23.46 14.53 -2.38
N ALA A 330 23.87 14.49 -1.13
CA ALA A 330 23.74 13.34 -0.26
C ALA A 330 22.37 13.30 0.47
N ASP A 331 21.60 14.38 0.38
CA ASP A 331 20.26 14.48 0.96
C ASP A 331 19.16 14.06 -0.06
N LEU A 332 19.57 13.84 -1.31
CA LEU A 332 18.75 13.41 -2.44
C LEU A 332 19.15 11.99 -2.90
#